data_abc87a64f2127e0d4fa648ba9803ffc8
#
_entry.id   abc87a64f2127e0d4fa648ba9803ffc8
#
_cell.length_a   1.000
_cell.length_b   1.000
_cell.length_c   1.000
_cell.angle_alpha   90.00
_cell.angle_beta   90.00
_cell.angle_gamma   90.00
#
_symmetry.space_group_name_H-M   'P 1'
#
loop_
_entity.id
_entity.type
_entity.pdbx_description
1 polymer ?
#
loop_
_entity_poly.entity_id
_entity_poly.type
_entity_poly.pdbx_seq_one_letter_code
_entity_poly.pdbx_strand_id
1 'polypeptide(L)'
;MSNLNKFRELRKEDNIDFYIIPSSDFHQSEYVSEYFKGREFISGFTGSVGTLLISQNQAYLWADGRYFIQAERELEGSGIELMKMATEGYPTLNEWLANNCKENSKVAFDGRVLSTVLYKEILEIAKENNFSIELNIDLLEICWIDRPSLPKEPIFIHETIFSGKS
;
A
#
# COMPACT_ATOMS: atom_id res chain seq x y z
N MET A 1 -15.91 10.47 -10.18
CA MET A 1 -14.95 10.68 -9.05
C MET A 1 -13.94 9.54 -9.13
N SER A 2 -12.63 9.83 -9.09
CA SER A 2 -11.61 8.76 -9.12
C SER A 2 -11.63 7.93 -7.83
N ASN A 3 -11.10 6.68 -7.87
CA ASN A 3 -11.01 5.84 -6.68
C ASN A 3 -10.16 6.51 -5.58
N LEU A 4 -9.08 7.20 -5.95
CA LEU A 4 -8.26 7.99 -5.03
C LEU A 4 -9.09 9.06 -4.29
N ASN A 5 -9.95 9.78 -4.99
CA ASN A 5 -10.77 10.82 -4.36
C ASN A 5 -11.85 10.23 -3.44
N LYS A 6 -12.48 9.10 -3.83
CA LYS A 6 -13.41 8.38 -2.94
C LYS A 6 -12.70 7.93 -1.65
N PHE A 7 -11.49 7.39 -1.79
CA PHE A 7 -10.68 6.92 -0.67
C PHE A 7 -10.29 8.08 0.26
N ARG A 8 -9.97 9.25 -0.29
CA ARG A 8 -9.66 10.46 0.49
C ARG A 8 -10.83 10.92 1.36
N GLU A 9 -12.05 10.85 0.86
CA GLU A 9 -13.23 11.23 1.66
C GLU A 9 -13.44 10.26 2.84
N LEU A 10 -13.38 8.95 2.61
CA LEU A 10 -13.51 7.95 3.68
C LEU A 10 -12.43 8.13 4.77
N ARG A 11 -11.18 8.31 4.37
CA ARG A 11 -10.07 8.56 5.29
C ARG A 11 -10.31 9.79 6.17
N LYS A 12 -10.91 10.84 5.61
CA LYS A 12 -11.24 12.08 6.33
C LYS A 12 -12.32 11.85 7.38
N GLU A 13 -13.33 11.04 7.10
CA GLU A 13 -14.39 10.70 8.05
C GLU A 13 -13.81 9.99 9.29
N ASP A 14 -12.77 9.18 9.14
CA ASP A 14 -12.09 8.48 10.23
C ASP A 14 -10.96 9.29 10.90
N ASN A 15 -10.78 10.56 10.52
CA ASN A 15 -9.70 11.43 11.01
C ASN A 15 -8.30 10.83 10.83
N ILE A 16 -8.05 10.19 9.69
CA ILE A 16 -6.77 9.60 9.32
C ILE A 16 -5.99 10.62 8.47
N ASP A 17 -4.78 10.97 8.86
CA ASP A 17 -3.94 11.90 8.10
C ASP A 17 -3.23 11.22 6.93
N PHE A 18 -2.74 10.00 7.15
CA PHE A 18 -2.03 9.20 6.16
C PHE A 18 -2.50 7.77 6.18
N TYR A 19 -2.71 7.19 4.99
CA TYR A 19 -3.05 5.78 4.87
C TYR A 19 -2.08 5.07 3.93
N ILE A 20 -1.55 3.91 4.36
CA ILE A 20 -0.56 3.13 3.63
C ILE A 20 -1.22 1.88 3.04
N ILE A 21 -0.99 1.63 1.74
CA ILE A 21 -1.45 0.43 1.03
C ILE A 21 -0.24 -0.24 0.37
N PRO A 22 0.29 -1.34 0.92
CA PRO A 22 1.38 -2.09 0.30
C PRO A 22 0.87 -3.01 -0.81
N SER A 23 1.79 -3.50 -1.67
CA SER A 23 1.54 -4.64 -2.55
C SER A 23 1.82 -5.92 -1.76
N SER A 24 0.85 -6.39 -0.98
CA SER A 24 1.05 -7.52 -0.10
C SER A 24 -0.27 -8.20 0.26
N ASP A 25 -0.17 -9.46 0.66
CA ASP A 25 -1.23 -10.25 1.28
C ASP A 25 -0.88 -10.62 2.72
N PHE A 26 -1.69 -11.48 3.35
CA PHE A 26 -1.46 -11.93 4.74
C PHE A 26 -0.18 -12.74 4.93
N HIS A 27 0.41 -13.26 3.85
CA HIS A 27 1.59 -14.13 3.87
C HIS A 27 2.83 -13.43 3.30
N GLN A 28 2.73 -12.17 2.87
CA GLN A 28 3.78 -11.42 2.18
C GLN A 28 4.20 -12.11 0.87
N SER A 29 3.22 -12.65 0.13
CA SER A 29 3.44 -13.34 -1.13
C SER A 29 3.91 -12.37 -2.22
N GLU A 30 4.74 -12.84 -3.13
CA GLU A 30 5.18 -12.06 -4.30
C GLU A 30 4.02 -11.79 -5.26
N TYR A 31 3.13 -12.77 -5.43
CA TYR A 31 1.95 -12.67 -6.28
C TYR A 31 0.69 -12.74 -5.41
N VAL A 32 0.02 -11.63 -5.30
CA VAL A 32 -1.19 -11.50 -4.48
C VAL A 32 -2.44 -11.82 -5.29
N SER A 33 -3.46 -12.39 -4.64
CA SER A 33 -4.76 -12.56 -5.28
C SER A 33 -5.45 -11.23 -5.53
N GLU A 34 -6.49 -11.24 -6.38
CA GLU A 34 -7.25 -10.05 -6.78
C GLU A 34 -7.81 -9.27 -5.57
N TYR A 35 -8.17 -9.97 -4.48
CA TYR A 35 -8.63 -9.34 -3.23
C TYR A 35 -7.62 -8.33 -2.66
N PHE A 36 -6.32 -8.60 -2.78
CA PHE A 36 -5.25 -7.77 -2.22
C PHE A 36 -4.72 -6.69 -3.15
N LYS A 37 -5.27 -6.54 -4.35
CA LYS A 37 -4.84 -5.53 -5.32
C LYS A 37 -5.36 -4.10 -5.03
N GLY A 38 -5.52 -3.77 -3.76
CA GLY A 38 -6.02 -2.44 -3.35
C GLY A 38 -5.17 -1.27 -3.81
N ARG A 39 -3.84 -1.42 -3.83
CA ARG A 39 -2.94 -0.42 -4.38
C ARG A 39 -3.21 -0.17 -5.87
N GLU A 40 -3.35 -1.25 -6.67
CA GLU A 40 -3.69 -1.18 -8.09
C GLU A 40 -5.07 -0.54 -8.31
N PHE A 41 -6.08 -0.96 -7.54
CA PHE A 41 -7.43 -0.38 -7.59
C PHE A 41 -7.45 1.13 -7.38
N ILE A 42 -6.66 1.65 -6.43
CA ILE A 42 -6.62 3.07 -6.12
C ILE A 42 -5.75 3.85 -7.11
N SER A 43 -4.57 3.33 -7.47
CA SER A 43 -3.56 4.06 -8.24
C SER A 43 -3.64 3.84 -9.74
N GLY A 44 -4.21 2.73 -10.20
CA GLY A 44 -4.12 2.25 -11.57
C GLY A 44 -2.75 1.66 -11.93
N PHE A 45 -1.79 1.65 -11.01
CA PHE A 45 -0.47 1.08 -11.26
C PHE A 45 -0.51 -0.45 -11.15
N THR A 46 -0.14 -1.15 -12.23
CA THR A 46 -0.26 -2.61 -12.35
C THR A 46 1.02 -3.40 -12.01
N GLY A 47 2.14 -2.74 -11.75
CA GLY A 47 3.39 -3.40 -11.33
C GLY A 47 3.20 -4.22 -10.05
N SER A 48 3.91 -5.33 -9.88
CA SER A 48 3.73 -6.26 -8.75
C SER A 48 4.25 -5.72 -7.41
N VAL A 49 5.17 -4.76 -7.41
CA VAL A 49 5.78 -4.21 -6.20
C VAL A 49 5.56 -2.71 -6.11
N GLY A 50 5.12 -2.26 -4.95
CA GLY A 50 5.00 -0.83 -4.63
C GLY A 50 4.23 -0.60 -3.33
N THR A 51 4.40 0.58 -2.78
CA THR A 51 3.65 1.03 -1.59
C THR A 51 3.03 2.39 -1.88
N LEU A 52 1.73 2.48 -1.71
CA LEU A 52 0.98 3.72 -1.89
C LEU A 52 0.75 4.38 -0.53
N LEU A 53 1.06 5.65 -0.42
CA LEU A 53 0.71 6.51 0.71
C LEU A 53 -0.27 7.58 0.24
N ILE A 54 -1.36 7.74 0.98
CA ILE A 54 -2.43 8.69 0.65
C ILE A 54 -2.63 9.65 1.81
N SER A 55 -2.57 10.95 1.54
CA SER A 55 -2.98 12.02 2.44
C SER A 55 -4.19 12.77 1.88
N GLN A 56 -4.64 13.84 2.55
CA GLN A 56 -5.78 14.64 2.08
C GLN A 56 -5.56 15.23 0.69
N ASN A 57 -4.37 15.74 0.44
CA ASN A 57 -4.09 16.51 -0.78
C ASN A 57 -3.04 15.85 -1.67
N GLN A 58 -2.29 14.89 -1.16
CA GLN A 58 -1.16 14.28 -1.84
C GLN A 58 -1.29 12.76 -1.82
N ALA A 59 -0.69 12.10 -2.79
CA ALA A 59 -0.52 10.67 -2.80
C ALA A 59 0.81 10.33 -3.46
N TYR A 60 1.49 9.32 -2.94
CA TYR A 60 2.82 8.92 -3.36
C TYR A 60 2.87 7.42 -3.56
N LEU A 61 3.48 6.98 -4.65
CA LEU A 61 3.73 5.57 -4.93
C LEU A 61 5.23 5.31 -4.95
N TRP A 62 5.73 4.54 -3.98
CA TRP A 62 7.08 3.98 -4.03
C TRP A 62 7.09 2.76 -4.93
N ALA A 63 7.93 2.77 -5.98
CA ALA A 63 8.16 1.63 -6.85
C ALA A 63 9.66 1.43 -7.07
N ASP A 64 10.09 0.19 -7.34
CA ASP A 64 11.47 -0.12 -7.61
C ASP A 64 11.85 0.10 -9.09
N GLY A 65 13.16 0.03 -9.40
CA GLY A 65 13.71 0.36 -10.72
C GLY A 65 13.15 -0.44 -11.89
N ARG A 66 12.59 -1.62 -11.66
CA ARG A 66 11.96 -2.45 -12.70
C ARG A 66 10.71 -1.80 -13.26
N TYR A 67 10.07 -0.93 -12.49
CA TYR A 67 8.76 -0.35 -12.79
C TYR A 67 8.76 1.16 -13.06
N PHE A 68 9.89 1.86 -13.04
CA PHE A 68 9.89 3.32 -13.16
C PHE A 68 9.17 3.81 -14.44
N ILE A 69 9.51 3.26 -15.59
CA ILE A 69 8.90 3.66 -16.87
C ILE A 69 7.41 3.32 -16.91
N GLN A 70 7.03 2.16 -16.40
CA GLN A 70 5.64 1.74 -16.33
C GLN A 70 4.85 2.66 -15.39
N ALA A 71 5.38 2.90 -14.19
CA ALA A 71 4.73 3.75 -13.19
C ALA A 71 4.58 5.19 -13.68
N GLU A 72 5.58 5.78 -14.35
CA GLU A 72 5.48 7.10 -14.96
C GLU A 72 4.31 7.21 -15.93
N ARG A 73 4.09 6.19 -16.77
CA ARG A 73 2.98 6.15 -17.73
C ARG A 73 1.63 5.93 -17.08
N GLU A 74 1.54 4.95 -16.17
CA GLU A 74 0.28 4.56 -15.54
C GLU A 74 -0.21 5.58 -14.51
N LEU A 75 0.70 6.35 -13.90
CA LEU A 75 0.35 7.41 -12.96
C LEU A 75 0.11 8.77 -13.62
N GLU A 76 0.32 8.90 -14.93
CA GLU A 76 0.10 10.17 -15.63
C GLU A 76 -1.35 10.66 -15.45
N GLY A 77 -1.51 11.87 -14.96
CA GLY A 77 -2.83 12.48 -14.70
C GLY A 77 -3.59 11.91 -13.50
N SER A 78 -3.05 10.92 -12.75
CA SER A 78 -3.71 10.32 -11.59
C SER A 78 -3.72 11.20 -10.35
N GLY A 79 -2.80 12.18 -10.26
CA GLY A 79 -2.55 12.95 -9.04
C GLY A 79 -1.75 12.19 -7.97
N ILE A 80 -1.06 11.11 -8.38
CA ILE A 80 -0.14 10.32 -7.54
C ILE A 80 1.28 10.56 -8.03
N GLU A 81 2.16 10.95 -7.13
CA GLU A 81 3.57 11.19 -7.42
C GLU A 81 4.39 9.90 -7.29
N LEU A 82 5.23 9.62 -8.29
CA LEU A 82 6.14 8.47 -8.27
C LEU A 82 7.36 8.76 -7.39
N MET A 83 7.59 7.92 -6.40
CA MET A 83 8.78 7.89 -5.56
C MET A 83 9.70 6.74 -6.00
N LYS A 84 10.81 7.07 -6.63
CA LYS A 84 11.75 6.08 -7.20
C LYS A 84 12.64 5.49 -6.10
N MET A 85 12.35 4.26 -5.69
CA MET A 85 13.12 3.57 -4.65
C MET A 85 14.59 3.45 -5.01
N ALA A 86 15.47 3.58 -4.00
CA ALA A 86 16.93 3.51 -4.14
C ALA A 86 17.53 4.48 -5.20
N THR A 87 16.88 5.62 -5.41
CA THR A 87 17.34 6.67 -6.32
C THR A 87 17.63 7.94 -5.52
N GLU A 88 18.76 8.57 -5.79
CA GLU A 88 19.14 9.85 -5.14
C GLU A 88 18.05 10.92 -5.37
N GLY A 89 17.75 11.66 -4.33
CA GLY A 89 16.70 12.70 -4.34
C GLY A 89 15.29 12.19 -4.02
N TYR A 90 15.07 10.88 -3.89
CA TYR A 90 13.79 10.30 -3.49
C TYR A 90 13.90 9.69 -2.10
N PRO A 91 13.16 10.21 -1.09
CA PRO A 91 13.18 9.61 0.24
C PRO A 91 12.51 8.24 0.24
N THR A 92 12.94 7.37 1.13
CA THR A 92 12.21 6.14 1.46
C THR A 92 10.87 6.48 2.12
N LEU A 93 9.95 5.52 2.21
CA LEU A 93 8.69 5.70 2.94
C LEU A 93 8.95 6.14 4.39
N ASN A 94 9.93 5.52 5.05
CA ASN A 94 10.28 5.80 6.44
C ASN A 94 10.83 7.22 6.62
N GLU A 95 11.76 7.64 5.77
CA GLU A 95 12.27 9.01 5.76
C GLU A 95 11.16 10.03 5.46
N TRP A 96 10.27 9.69 4.54
CA TRP A 96 9.12 10.55 4.22
C TRP A 96 8.21 10.72 5.44
N LEU A 97 7.85 9.62 6.11
CA LEU A 97 7.03 9.67 7.34
C LEU A 97 7.70 10.48 8.44
N ALA A 98 9.00 10.24 8.69
CA ALA A 98 9.76 10.97 9.69
C ALA A 98 9.78 12.48 9.45
N ASN A 99 9.83 12.91 8.20
CA ASN A 99 9.92 14.32 7.83
C ASN A 99 8.56 15.03 7.70
N ASN A 100 7.47 14.29 7.48
CA ASN A 100 6.17 14.88 7.14
C ASN A 100 5.06 14.61 8.16
N CYS A 101 5.14 13.51 8.95
CA CYS A 101 4.20 13.29 10.03
C CYS A 101 4.49 14.24 11.19
N LYS A 102 3.50 15.06 11.52
CA LYS A 102 3.58 15.99 12.65
C LYS A 102 3.10 15.32 13.93
N GLU A 103 3.41 15.94 15.05
CA GLU A 103 2.82 15.57 16.34
C GLU A 103 1.30 15.45 16.25
N ASN A 104 0.75 14.38 16.83
CA ASN A 104 -0.66 14.01 16.79
C ASN A 104 -1.22 13.60 15.42
N SER A 105 -0.41 13.50 14.36
CA SER A 105 -0.86 12.87 13.12
C SER A 105 -1.31 11.43 13.35
N LYS A 106 -2.22 10.94 12.52
CA LYS A 106 -2.68 9.55 12.53
C LYS A 106 -2.29 8.86 11.21
N VAL A 107 -1.44 7.85 11.30
CA VAL A 107 -1.07 6.96 10.19
C VAL A 107 -1.84 5.66 10.32
N ALA A 108 -2.54 5.24 9.28
CA ALA A 108 -3.34 4.02 9.31
C ALA A 108 -2.99 3.07 8.17
N PHE A 109 -3.26 1.81 8.37
CA PHE A 109 -3.17 0.74 7.39
C PHE A 109 -3.89 -0.52 7.87
N ASP A 110 -4.16 -1.43 6.96
CA ASP A 110 -4.58 -2.79 7.33
C ASP A 110 -3.36 -3.57 7.84
N GLY A 111 -3.27 -3.77 9.14
CA GLY A 111 -2.15 -4.47 9.79
C GLY A 111 -1.99 -5.93 9.36
N ARG A 112 -3.00 -6.53 8.72
CA ARG A 112 -2.92 -7.90 8.21
C ARG A 112 -2.00 -8.03 6.99
N VAL A 113 -1.83 -6.94 6.22
CA VAL A 113 -1.03 -6.92 4.99
C VAL A 113 0.31 -6.19 5.12
N LEU A 114 0.60 -5.59 6.27
CA LEU A 114 1.88 -4.95 6.52
C LEU A 114 2.86 -5.92 7.17
N SER A 115 4.10 -5.99 6.67
CA SER A 115 5.12 -6.83 7.29
C SER A 115 5.47 -6.36 8.69
N THR A 116 5.78 -7.30 9.59
CA THR A 116 6.20 -6.99 10.97
C THR A 116 7.48 -6.13 11.01
N VAL A 117 8.35 -6.26 10.01
CA VAL A 117 9.57 -5.45 9.91
C VAL A 117 9.19 -3.99 9.66
N LEU A 118 8.43 -3.72 8.60
CA LEU A 118 8.00 -2.36 8.25
C LEU A 118 7.14 -1.75 9.37
N TYR A 119 6.28 -2.54 10.00
CA TYR A 119 5.50 -2.07 11.15
C TYR A 119 6.39 -1.58 12.31
N LYS A 120 7.42 -2.35 12.66
CA LYS A 120 8.35 -1.96 13.75
C LYS A 120 9.11 -0.69 13.42
N GLU A 121 9.57 -0.54 12.19
CA GLU A 121 10.24 0.68 11.72
C GLU A 121 9.31 1.90 11.82
N ILE A 122 8.06 1.79 11.33
CA ILE A 122 7.07 2.87 11.44
C ILE A 122 6.75 3.18 12.91
N LEU A 123 6.68 2.16 13.78
CA LEU A 123 6.41 2.33 15.20
C LEU A 123 7.51 3.11 15.91
N GLU A 124 8.78 2.89 15.56
CA GLU A 124 9.90 3.66 16.10
C GLU A 124 9.81 5.12 15.66
N ILE A 125 9.57 5.37 14.37
CA ILE A 125 9.39 6.73 13.84
C ILE A 125 8.18 7.43 14.52
N ALA A 126 7.10 6.69 14.75
CA ALA A 126 5.91 7.22 15.42
C ALA A 126 6.19 7.68 16.85
N LYS A 127 7.01 6.93 17.60
CA LYS A 127 7.44 7.29 18.95
C LYS A 127 8.33 8.54 18.96
N GLU A 128 9.27 8.62 18.01
CA GLU A 128 10.20 9.74 17.90
C GLU A 128 9.49 11.05 17.49
N ASN A 129 8.47 10.95 16.66
CA ASN A 129 7.75 12.12 16.10
C ASN A 129 6.37 12.36 16.74
N ASN A 130 5.99 11.59 17.78
CA ASN A 130 4.73 11.73 18.53
C ASN A 130 3.47 11.65 17.64
N PHE A 131 3.42 10.73 16.67
CA PHE A 131 2.22 10.43 15.92
C PHE A 131 1.62 9.05 16.29
N SER A 132 0.36 8.85 16.02
CA SER A 132 -0.36 7.60 16.32
C SER A 132 -0.46 6.68 15.10
N ILE A 133 -0.54 5.36 15.38
CA ILE A 133 -0.73 4.33 14.36
C ILE A 133 -2.06 3.62 14.60
N GLU A 134 -2.87 3.44 13.55
CA GLU A 134 -4.09 2.67 13.56
C GLU A 134 -3.95 1.45 12.62
N LEU A 135 -4.09 0.23 13.19
CA LEU A 135 -3.79 -1.04 12.50
C LEU A 135 -5.03 -1.79 12.01
N ASN A 136 -6.20 -1.43 12.51
CA ASN A 136 -7.39 -2.25 12.35
C ASN A 136 -8.41 -1.61 11.41
N ILE A 137 -7.94 -0.88 10.42
CA ILE A 137 -8.80 -0.17 9.47
C ILE A 137 -8.50 -0.68 8.04
N ASP A 138 -9.47 -1.36 7.43
CA ASP A 138 -9.47 -1.69 6.00
C ASP A 138 -10.45 -0.78 5.25
N LEU A 139 -9.99 0.42 4.88
CA LEU A 139 -10.80 1.37 4.11
C LEU A 139 -11.09 0.88 2.68
N LEU A 140 -10.33 -0.09 2.17
CA LEU A 140 -10.60 -0.69 0.85
C LEU A 140 -11.91 -1.49 0.86
N GLU A 141 -12.28 -2.10 1.97
CA GLU A 141 -13.55 -2.83 2.08
C GLU A 141 -14.76 -1.90 1.86
N ILE A 142 -14.63 -0.65 2.27
CA ILE A 142 -15.68 0.37 2.10
C ILE A 142 -15.58 1.03 0.72
N CYS A 143 -14.35 1.35 0.28
CA CYS A 143 -14.12 2.08 -0.97
C CYS A 143 -14.36 1.24 -2.23
N TRP A 144 -14.02 -0.04 -2.18
CA TRP A 144 -14.06 -0.98 -3.30
C TRP A 144 -15.29 -1.90 -3.22
N ILE A 145 -16.44 -1.39 -3.65
CA ILE A 145 -17.76 -2.05 -3.50
C ILE A 145 -17.78 -3.44 -4.14
N ASP A 146 -17.14 -3.61 -5.29
CA ASP A 146 -17.05 -4.85 -6.06
C ASP A 146 -15.72 -5.57 -5.87
N ARG A 147 -15.08 -5.39 -4.71
CA ARG A 147 -13.83 -6.05 -4.35
C ARG A 147 -13.98 -7.57 -4.50
N PRO A 148 -13.09 -8.24 -5.24
CA PRO A 148 -13.09 -9.69 -5.35
C PRO A 148 -13.08 -10.36 -3.97
N SER A 149 -13.74 -11.49 -3.83
CA SER A 149 -13.74 -12.21 -2.56
C SER A 149 -12.37 -12.79 -2.23
N LEU A 150 -12.10 -12.94 -0.93
CA LEU A 150 -10.91 -13.66 -0.49
C LEU A 150 -10.94 -15.10 -1.03
N PRO A 151 -9.85 -15.63 -1.64
CA PRO A 151 -9.77 -17.01 -2.12
C PRO A 151 -10.11 -18.02 -1.02
N LYS A 152 -10.92 -19.01 -1.37
CA LYS A 152 -11.37 -20.07 -0.44
C LYS A 152 -11.13 -21.47 -0.99
N GLU A 153 -10.41 -21.57 -2.09
CA GLU A 153 -10.08 -22.83 -2.73
C GLU A 153 -9.23 -23.69 -1.79
N PRO A 154 -9.51 -25.00 -1.69
CA PRO A 154 -8.73 -25.88 -0.85
C PRO A 154 -7.30 -26.06 -1.39
N ILE A 155 -6.38 -26.31 -0.49
CA ILE A 155 -5.02 -26.73 -0.86
C ILE A 155 -5.10 -28.09 -1.56
N PHE A 156 -4.40 -28.22 -2.69
CA PHE A 156 -4.29 -29.47 -3.44
C PHE A 156 -2.83 -29.89 -3.61
N ILE A 157 -2.62 -31.18 -3.80
CA ILE A 157 -1.29 -31.72 -4.12
C ILE A 157 -1.03 -31.46 -5.59
N HIS A 158 0.04 -30.72 -5.89
CA HIS A 158 0.47 -30.50 -7.27
C HIS A 158 1.25 -31.72 -7.77
N GLU A 159 0.77 -32.35 -8.85
CA GLU A 159 1.38 -33.57 -9.38
C GLU A 159 2.81 -33.32 -9.87
N THR A 160 3.70 -34.26 -9.60
CA THR A 160 5.13 -34.17 -9.94
C THR A 160 5.39 -33.91 -11.44
N ILE A 161 4.50 -34.39 -12.31
CA ILE A 161 4.59 -34.17 -13.75
C ILE A 161 4.58 -32.65 -14.11
N PHE A 162 3.92 -31.81 -13.30
CA PHE A 162 3.84 -30.37 -13.51
C PHE A 162 4.87 -29.60 -12.68
N SER A 163 5.26 -30.12 -11.51
CA SER A 163 6.23 -29.48 -10.61
C SER A 163 7.68 -29.86 -10.93
N GLY A 164 7.89 -30.94 -11.69
CA GLY A 164 9.22 -31.44 -12.05
C GLY A 164 10.00 -32.10 -10.91
N LYS A 165 9.53 -32.01 -9.66
CA LYS A 165 10.18 -32.56 -8.47
C LYS A 165 9.18 -32.74 -7.33
N SER A 166 9.31 -33.82 -6.58
CA SER A 166 8.56 -34.09 -5.35
C SER A 166 9.18 -33.35 -4.14
#